data_c61013ff6c813a3b8b1034919951cbba
#
_entry.id   c61013ff6c813a3b8b1034919951cbba
#
_cell.length_a   1.000
_cell.length_b   1.000
_cell.length_c   1.000
_cell.angle_alpha   90.00
_cell.angle_beta   90.00
_cell.angle_gamma   90.00
#
_symmetry.space_group_name_H-M   'P 1'
#
loop_
_entity.id
_entity.type
_entity.pdbx_description
1 polymer ?
#
loop_
_entity_poly.entity_id
_entity_poly.type
_entity_poly.pdbx_seq_one_letter_code
_entity_poly.pdbx_strand_id
1 'polypeptide(L)'
;MAGNVANIDPYGPSAGRVHPEHYKRPDSLIIDIHGHIMTEGVDEEVRKHVPAMSLDAVKYASPLTREISKKQNEDRHEELVGVTKRLADMDKMCVDVMAISPQPPQMHYDAPEALGQETAQKVNDNIANAVSQAPDRLIGLGTVPLQNTDMALKELDRLIGELGFKGIQIGAQIGKDELSAERLEPFWARCEELDIPILLHPTSFASDRFG
;
A
#
# COMPACT_ATOMS: atom_id res chain seq x y z
N MET A 1 -8.76 -29.64 -30.17
CA MET A 1 -9.59 -29.23 -29.03
C MET A 1 -9.11 -27.85 -28.62
N ALA A 2 -9.81 -26.81 -28.99
CA ALA A 2 -9.51 -25.45 -28.59
C ALA A 2 -9.94 -25.33 -27.13
N GLY A 3 -8.97 -25.28 -26.19
CA GLY A 3 -9.22 -24.99 -24.79
C GLY A 3 -9.89 -23.62 -24.68
N ASN A 4 -10.95 -23.58 -23.91
CA ASN A 4 -11.75 -22.39 -23.66
C ASN A 4 -10.88 -21.31 -23.00
N VAL A 5 -10.35 -20.37 -23.78
CA VAL A 5 -9.51 -19.24 -23.34
C VAL A 5 -10.37 -18.13 -22.68
N ALA A 6 -11.69 -18.39 -22.50
CA ALA A 6 -12.68 -17.36 -22.16
C ALA A 6 -12.71 -16.92 -20.67
N ASN A 7 -11.81 -17.42 -19.81
CA ASN A 7 -11.80 -17.09 -18.37
C ASN A 7 -10.40 -16.92 -17.77
N ILE A 8 -9.47 -16.39 -18.54
CA ILE A 8 -8.22 -15.91 -17.91
C ILE A 8 -8.53 -14.51 -17.43
N ASP A 9 -8.54 -14.32 -16.10
CA ASP A 9 -8.55 -12.98 -15.51
C ASP A 9 -7.38 -12.20 -16.12
N PRO A 10 -7.63 -11.12 -16.89
CA PRO A 10 -6.59 -10.38 -17.59
C PRO A 10 -5.53 -9.78 -16.65
N TYR A 11 -5.85 -9.69 -15.37
CA TYR A 11 -4.99 -9.12 -14.35
C TYR A 11 -4.25 -10.19 -13.51
N GLY A 12 -4.38 -11.46 -13.87
CA GLY A 12 -3.63 -12.57 -13.27
C GLY A 12 -3.93 -12.77 -11.78
N PRO A 13 -2.90 -12.78 -10.90
CA PRO A 13 -3.06 -13.14 -9.48
C PRO A 13 -3.73 -12.08 -8.61
N SER A 14 -4.15 -10.94 -9.15
CA SER A 14 -4.76 -9.85 -8.38
C SER A 14 -6.23 -10.11 -7.97
N ALA A 15 -6.88 -11.15 -8.51
CA ALA A 15 -8.21 -11.57 -8.12
C ALA A 15 -8.17 -12.65 -7.03
N GLY A 16 -9.08 -12.56 -6.07
CA GLY A 16 -9.30 -13.62 -5.09
C GLY A 16 -9.60 -14.95 -5.77
N ARG A 17 -8.85 -16.00 -5.44
CA ARG A 17 -8.97 -17.31 -6.07
C ARG A 17 -9.44 -18.35 -5.06
N VAL A 18 -10.35 -19.21 -5.49
CA VAL A 18 -10.75 -20.38 -4.73
C VAL A 18 -9.62 -21.41 -4.79
N HIS A 19 -9.30 -22.03 -3.67
CA HIS A 19 -8.37 -23.15 -3.65
C HIS A 19 -8.91 -24.34 -4.44
N PRO A 20 -8.02 -25.18 -5.01
CA PRO A 20 -8.43 -26.43 -5.65
C PRO A 20 -9.22 -27.34 -4.69
N GLU A 21 -10.13 -28.17 -5.20
CA GLU A 21 -10.97 -29.08 -4.39
C GLU A 21 -10.17 -30.00 -3.44
N HIS A 22 -8.94 -30.34 -3.80
CA HIS A 22 -8.06 -31.19 -2.98
C HIS A 22 -7.27 -30.41 -1.92
N TYR A 23 -7.38 -29.06 -1.87
CA TYR A 23 -6.73 -28.25 -0.87
C TYR A 23 -7.31 -28.55 0.52
N LYS A 24 -6.43 -28.94 1.43
CA LYS A 24 -6.75 -29.06 2.84
C LYS A 24 -6.23 -27.84 3.57
N ARG A 25 -7.15 -27.05 4.10
CA ARG A 25 -6.79 -25.91 4.92
C ARG A 25 -5.98 -26.38 6.15
N PRO A 26 -4.84 -25.73 6.50
CA PRO A 26 -4.16 -25.96 7.77
C PRO A 26 -5.07 -25.65 8.96
N ASP A 27 -4.86 -26.32 10.08
CA ASP A 27 -5.54 -26.01 11.36
C ASP A 27 -4.98 -24.74 12.04
N SER A 28 -3.99 -24.09 11.41
CA SER A 28 -3.34 -22.87 11.89
C SER A 28 -3.98 -21.62 11.28
N LEU A 29 -3.79 -20.47 11.97
CA LEU A 29 -4.15 -19.15 11.47
C LEU A 29 -3.38 -18.84 10.19
N ILE A 30 -4.10 -18.41 9.15
CA ILE A 30 -3.53 -17.98 7.87
C ILE A 30 -3.59 -16.44 7.81
N ILE A 31 -2.41 -15.83 7.78
CA ILE A 31 -2.26 -14.37 7.74
C ILE A 31 -1.65 -13.97 6.40
N ASP A 32 -2.36 -13.12 5.66
CA ASP A 32 -1.81 -12.41 4.50
C ASP A 32 -1.20 -11.09 4.98
N ILE A 33 0.11 -10.94 4.80
CA ILE A 33 0.86 -9.76 5.27
C ILE A 33 1.00 -8.67 4.20
N HIS A 34 0.43 -8.83 2.99
CA HIS A 34 0.67 -7.94 1.86
C HIS A 34 -0.63 -7.63 1.09
N GLY A 35 -1.55 -6.97 1.74
CA GLY A 35 -2.75 -6.43 1.11
C GLY A 35 -2.69 -4.90 0.95
N HIS A 36 -3.16 -4.37 -0.19
CA HIS A 36 -3.22 -2.92 -0.40
C HIS A 36 -4.66 -2.42 -0.36
N ILE A 37 -4.83 -1.19 0.15
CA ILE A 37 -6.08 -0.44 0.05
C ILE A 37 -5.78 0.94 -0.53
N MET A 38 -6.63 1.38 -1.45
CA MET A 38 -6.52 2.70 -2.07
C MET A 38 -7.40 3.71 -1.33
N THR A 39 -6.87 4.90 -1.13
CA THR A 39 -7.61 6.04 -0.58
C THR A 39 -8.01 6.97 -1.72
N GLU A 40 -9.31 7.12 -1.93
CA GLU A 40 -9.85 7.96 -2.99
C GLU A 40 -9.53 9.44 -2.78
N GLY A 41 -9.34 10.15 -3.86
CA GLY A 41 -9.12 11.60 -3.88
C GLY A 41 -7.71 12.07 -3.49
N VAL A 42 -6.87 11.20 -2.89
CA VAL A 42 -5.52 11.60 -2.46
C VAL A 42 -4.61 11.86 -3.65
N ASP A 43 -4.65 11.00 -4.67
CA ASP A 43 -3.84 11.16 -5.88
C ASP A 43 -4.23 12.41 -6.68
N GLU A 44 -5.53 12.71 -6.74
CA GLU A 44 -6.04 13.92 -7.38
C GLU A 44 -5.57 15.18 -6.66
N GLU A 45 -5.53 15.16 -5.33
CA GLU A 45 -5.03 16.30 -4.55
C GLU A 45 -3.54 16.53 -4.80
N VAL A 46 -2.75 15.47 -4.73
CA VAL A 46 -1.30 15.58 -4.99
C VAL A 46 -1.01 16.08 -6.41
N ARG A 47 -1.75 15.63 -7.41
CA ARG A 47 -1.57 16.05 -8.82
C ARG A 47 -1.82 17.55 -9.07
N LYS A 48 -2.50 18.25 -8.17
CA LYS A 48 -2.65 19.71 -8.26
C LYS A 48 -1.35 20.45 -7.93
N HIS A 49 -0.49 19.82 -7.14
CA HIS A 49 0.74 20.41 -6.61
C HIS A 49 2.02 19.79 -7.19
N VAL A 50 1.94 18.54 -7.61
CA VAL A 50 3.08 17.79 -8.16
C VAL A 50 2.75 17.38 -9.59
N PRO A 51 3.56 17.81 -10.58
CA PRO A 51 3.34 17.40 -11.97
C PRO A 51 3.35 15.87 -12.11
N ALA A 52 2.34 15.33 -12.79
CA ALA A 52 2.21 13.86 -12.97
C ALA A 52 3.47 13.21 -13.57
N MET A 53 4.20 13.95 -14.41
CA MET A 53 5.44 13.47 -15.04
C MET A 53 6.65 13.45 -14.09
N SER A 54 6.55 14.00 -12.90
CA SER A 54 7.60 13.89 -11.87
C SER A 54 7.47 12.60 -11.05
N LEU A 55 6.32 11.93 -11.11
CA LEU A 55 6.11 10.64 -10.47
C LEU A 55 6.82 9.54 -11.27
N ASP A 56 7.78 8.85 -10.67
CA ASP A 56 8.60 7.84 -11.33
C ASP A 56 7.76 6.77 -12.03
N ALA A 57 6.69 6.32 -11.41
CA ALA A 57 5.76 5.34 -11.98
C ALA A 57 5.14 5.81 -13.31
N VAL A 58 4.97 7.12 -13.49
CA VAL A 58 4.42 7.70 -14.73
C VAL A 58 5.53 8.07 -15.71
N LYS A 59 6.64 8.61 -15.20
CA LYS A 59 7.79 9.07 -16.01
C LYS A 59 8.36 7.96 -16.90
N TYR A 60 8.50 6.76 -16.35
CA TYR A 60 9.14 5.63 -17.05
C TYR A 60 8.14 4.64 -17.68
N ALA A 61 6.84 4.76 -17.40
CA ALA A 61 5.84 3.90 -18.00
C ALA A 61 5.60 4.23 -19.48
N SER A 62 5.52 3.18 -20.31
CA SER A 62 5.10 3.33 -21.70
C SER A 62 3.64 3.82 -21.79
N PRO A 63 3.21 4.42 -22.92
CA PRO A 63 1.79 4.78 -23.10
C PRO A 63 0.85 3.59 -22.90
N LEU A 64 1.21 2.40 -23.39
CA LEU A 64 0.43 1.18 -23.21
C LEU A 64 0.35 0.76 -21.73
N THR A 65 1.45 0.84 -21.00
CA THR A 65 1.47 0.54 -19.56
C THR A 65 0.54 1.46 -18.79
N ARG A 66 0.53 2.76 -19.12
CA ARG A 66 -0.36 3.75 -18.47
C ARG A 66 -1.83 3.45 -18.74
N GLU A 67 -2.16 3.11 -19.98
CA GLU A 67 -3.53 2.75 -20.40
C GLU A 67 -4.00 1.50 -19.67
N ILE A 68 -3.19 0.44 -19.65
CA ILE A 68 -3.51 -0.82 -18.96
C ILE A 68 -3.66 -0.58 -17.44
N SER A 69 -2.75 0.16 -16.82
CA SER A 69 -2.82 0.45 -15.38
C SER A 69 -4.08 1.25 -15.02
N LYS A 70 -4.44 2.24 -15.85
CA LYS A 70 -5.67 3.00 -15.67
C LYS A 70 -6.89 2.10 -15.74
N LYS A 71 -7.00 1.29 -16.80
CA LYS A 71 -8.09 0.33 -16.97
C LYS A 71 -8.15 -0.66 -15.82
N GLN A 72 -7.01 -1.18 -15.37
CA GLN A 72 -6.94 -2.10 -14.23
C GLN A 72 -7.50 -1.46 -12.95
N ASN A 73 -7.13 -0.23 -12.66
CA ASN A 73 -7.64 0.48 -11.48
C ASN A 73 -9.17 0.71 -11.58
N GLU A 74 -9.68 1.03 -12.77
CA GLU A 74 -11.12 1.17 -13.01
C GLU A 74 -11.86 -0.15 -12.83
N ASP A 75 -11.38 -1.23 -13.45
CA ASP A 75 -12.01 -2.56 -13.42
C ASP A 75 -11.96 -3.21 -12.01
N ARG A 76 -10.99 -2.80 -11.18
CA ARG A 76 -10.72 -3.35 -9.85
C ARG A 76 -11.02 -2.39 -8.71
N HIS A 77 -11.79 -1.35 -9.00
CA HIS A 77 -12.03 -0.29 -8.03
C HIS A 77 -12.61 -0.82 -6.71
N GLU A 78 -13.61 -1.70 -6.77
CA GLU A 78 -14.25 -2.28 -5.58
C GLU A 78 -13.26 -3.12 -4.73
N GLU A 79 -12.36 -3.87 -5.37
CA GLU A 79 -11.33 -4.64 -4.69
C GLU A 79 -10.26 -3.75 -4.04
N LEU A 80 -9.98 -2.60 -4.66
CA LEU A 80 -8.98 -1.65 -4.16
C LEU A 80 -9.49 -0.83 -2.97
N VAL A 81 -10.76 -0.43 -2.96
CA VAL A 81 -11.32 0.47 -1.94
C VAL A 81 -12.24 -0.24 -0.94
N GLY A 82 -12.86 -1.33 -1.34
CA GLY A 82 -13.95 -1.96 -0.59
C GLY A 82 -13.49 -2.95 0.48
N VAL A 83 -14.13 -2.88 1.65
CA VAL A 83 -13.92 -3.88 2.73
C VAL A 83 -14.77 -5.13 2.48
N THR A 84 -16.05 -4.99 2.12
CA THR A 84 -16.96 -6.13 1.92
C THR A 84 -16.44 -7.11 0.86
N LYS A 85 -15.99 -6.57 -0.29
CA LYS A 85 -15.45 -7.40 -1.37
C LYS A 85 -14.16 -8.08 -0.95
N ARG A 86 -13.28 -7.37 -0.23
CA ARG A 86 -12.04 -7.89 0.34
C ARG A 86 -12.29 -9.07 1.27
N LEU A 87 -13.23 -8.96 2.22
CA LEU A 87 -13.57 -10.04 3.14
C LEU A 87 -14.11 -11.28 2.40
N ALA A 88 -14.96 -11.07 1.40
CA ALA A 88 -15.47 -12.16 0.57
C ALA A 88 -14.35 -12.88 -0.22
N ASP A 89 -13.33 -12.16 -0.68
CA ASP A 89 -12.19 -12.75 -1.36
C ASP A 89 -11.23 -13.44 -0.38
N MET A 90 -11.03 -12.90 0.82
CA MET A 90 -10.29 -13.57 1.90
C MET A 90 -10.93 -14.93 2.27
N ASP A 91 -12.25 -14.98 2.36
CA ASP A 91 -12.98 -16.23 2.64
C ASP A 91 -12.74 -17.28 1.54
N LYS A 92 -12.78 -16.87 0.26
CA LYS A 92 -12.46 -17.77 -0.87
C LYS A 92 -11.02 -18.26 -0.85
N MET A 93 -10.08 -17.42 -0.41
CA MET A 93 -8.66 -17.74 -0.32
C MET A 93 -8.28 -18.47 0.99
N CYS A 94 -9.25 -18.68 1.89
CA CYS A 94 -9.01 -19.20 3.23
C CYS A 94 -8.04 -18.36 4.07
N VAL A 95 -8.02 -17.05 3.88
CA VAL A 95 -7.22 -16.09 4.66
C VAL A 95 -8.02 -15.66 5.87
N ASP A 96 -7.48 -15.84 7.06
CA ASP A 96 -8.15 -15.46 8.32
C ASP A 96 -7.98 -13.98 8.61
N VAL A 97 -6.76 -13.47 8.49
CA VAL A 97 -6.39 -12.09 8.80
C VAL A 97 -5.56 -11.54 7.64
N MET A 98 -5.81 -10.31 7.26
CA MET A 98 -5.03 -9.58 6.26
C MET A 98 -4.47 -8.30 6.85
N ALA A 99 -3.16 -8.08 6.65
CA ALA A 99 -2.54 -6.78 6.87
C ALA A 99 -2.82 -5.90 5.65
N ILE A 100 -3.54 -4.79 5.86
CA ILE A 100 -3.81 -3.83 4.80
C ILE A 100 -2.91 -2.61 4.95
N SER A 101 -2.32 -2.20 3.84
CA SER A 101 -1.35 -1.13 3.73
C SER A 101 -1.71 -0.16 2.60
N PRO A 102 -1.13 1.05 2.54
CA PRO A 102 -1.40 1.96 1.45
C PRO A 102 -1.04 1.35 0.09
N GLN A 103 -1.79 1.70 -0.94
CA GLN A 103 -1.33 1.44 -2.31
C GLN A 103 0.00 2.19 -2.53
N PRO A 104 1.07 1.53 -3.05
CA PRO A 104 2.41 2.11 -3.06
C PRO A 104 2.55 3.51 -3.66
N PRO A 105 1.83 3.88 -4.75
CA PRO A 105 1.86 5.25 -5.26
C PRO A 105 1.37 6.31 -4.27
N GLN A 106 0.59 5.93 -3.25
CA GLN A 106 -0.01 6.86 -2.28
C GLN A 106 0.90 7.21 -1.08
N MET A 107 2.17 6.81 -1.10
CA MET A 107 3.16 7.27 -0.12
C MET A 107 3.66 8.69 -0.40
N HIS A 108 3.58 9.16 -1.64
CA HIS A 108 3.77 10.56 -2.08
C HIS A 108 5.00 11.28 -1.53
N TYR A 109 6.17 10.62 -1.48
CA TYR A 109 7.41 11.24 -0.99
C TYR A 109 7.93 12.38 -1.86
N ASP A 110 7.41 12.53 -3.09
CA ASP A 110 7.71 13.67 -3.98
C ASP A 110 6.83 14.91 -3.68
N ALA A 111 5.83 14.78 -2.80
CA ALA A 111 4.99 15.90 -2.41
C ALA A 111 5.72 16.86 -1.46
N PRO A 112 5.41 18.16 -1.48
CA PRO A 112 5.84 19.08 -0.44
C PRO A 112 5.51 18.56 0.96
N GLU A 113 6.37 18.80 1.95
CA GLU A 113 6.29 18.22 3.28
C GLU A 113 4.90 18.32 3.92
N ALA A 114 4.29 19.49 3.92
CA ALA A 114 2.97 19.71 4.48
C ALA A 114 1.88 18.88 3.76
N LEU A 115 1.95 18.79 2.44
CA LEU A 115 1.02 17.99 1.64
C LEU A 115 1.29 16.49 1.88
N GLY A 116 2.56 16.09 1.97
CA GLY A 116 2.94 14.71 2.31
C GLY A 116 2.40 14.28 3.68
N GLN A 117 2.44 15.16 4.67
CA GLN A 117 1.84 14.91 5.98
C GLN A 117 0.32 14.75 5.88
N GLU A 118 -0.35 15.69 5.21
CA GLU A 118 -1.82 15.66 5.06
C GLU A 118 -2.27 14.39 4.32
N THR A 119 -1.60 14.01 3.26
CA THR A 119 -1.94 12.82 2.48
C THR A 119 -1.66 11.54 3.26
N ALA A 120 -0.54 11.44 3.98
CA ALA A 120 -0.25 10.30 4.85
C ALA A 120 -1.35 10.13 5.92
N GLN A 121 -1.77 11.21 6.56
CA GLN A 121 -2.86 11.18 7.53
C GLN A 121 -4.18 10.70 6.93
N LYS A 122 -4.58 11.21 5.76
CA LYS A 122 -5.79 10.77 5.06
C LYS A 122 -5.75 9.28 4.70
N VAL A 123 -4.60 8.81 4.23
CA VAL A 123 -4.39 7.40 3.90
C VAL A 123 -4.51 6.53 5.14
N ASN A 124 -3.88 6.92 6.22
CA ASN A 124 -3.91 6.19 7.49
C ASN A 124 -5.30 6.18 8.13
N ASP A 125 -6.03 7.30 8.07
CA ASP A 125 -7.40 7.39 8.55
C ASP A 125 -8.35 6.48 7.74
N ASN A 126 -8.16 6.39 6.43
CA ASN A 126 -8.90 5.45 5.59
C ASN A 126 -8.60 3.99 5.96
N ILE A 127 -7.34 3.63 6.20
CA ILE A 127 -6.95 2.29 6.66
C ILE A 127 -7.58 2.00 8.02
N ALA A 128 -7.53 2.95 8.97
CA ALA A 128 -8.15 2.79 10.28
C ALA A 128 -9.66 2.58 10.19
N ASN A 129 -10.33 3.33 9.32
CA ASN A 129 -11.75 3.14 9.04
C ASN A 129 -12.04 1.75 8.46
N ALA A 130 -11.22 1.26 7.53
CA ALA A 130 -11.38 -0.08 6.98
C ALA A 130 -11.17 -1.17 8.05
N VAL A 131 -10.14 -1.05 8.89
CA VAL A 131 -9.88 -1.98 10.02
C VAL A 131 -11.06 -1.98 11.00
N SER A 132 -11.63 -0.82 11.31
CA SER A 132 -12.77 -0.70 12.24
C SER A 132 -14.03 -1.47 11.79
N GLN A 133 -14.19 -1.72 10.49
CA GLN A 133 -15.31 -2.47 9.92
C GLN A 133 -15.16 -3.99 10.11
N ALA A 134 -13.93 -4.48 10.29
CA ALA A 134 -13.65 -5.91 10.49
C ALA A 134 -12.37 -6.11 11.35
N PRO A 135 -12.36 -5.70 12.64
CA PRO A 135 -11.16 -5.65 13.46
C PRO A 135 -10.55 -7.02 13.76
N ASP A 136 -11.34 -8.08 13.67
CA ASP A 136 -10.85 -9.46 13.84
C ASP A 136 -10.25 -10.05 12.54
N ARG A 137 -10.42 -9.37 11.43
CA ARG A 137 -10.01 -9.84 10.08
C ARG A 137 -8.96 -8.93 9.42
N LEU A 138 -8.87 -7.66 9.82
CA LEU A 138 -7.98 -6.68 9.22
C LEU A 138 -7.06 -6.07 10.26
N ILE A 139 -5.80 -5.91 9.92
CA ILE A 139 -4.83 -5.14 10.69
C ILE A 139 -4.23 -4.04 9.80
N GLY A 140 -3.98 -2.86 10.37
CA GLY A 140 -3.43 -1.73 9.63
C GLY A 140 -1.90 -1.72 9.65
N LEU A 141 -1.31 -1.52 8.48
CA LEU A 141 0.05 -1.03 8.30
C LEU A 141 -0.04 0.37 7.69
N GLY A 142 0.41 1.38 8.42
CA GLY A 142 0.30 2.77 7.98
C GLY A 142 1.47 3.22 7.10
N THR A 143 1.46 4.50 6.74
CA THR A 143 2.60 5.16 6.10
C THR A 143 2.93 6.46 6.83
N VAL A 144 4.14 6.96 6.63
CA VAL A 144 4.63 8.19 7.26
C VAL A 144 5.31 9.10 6.23
N PRO A 145 5.26 10.44 6.40
CA PRO A 145 5.83 11.39 5.46
C PRO A 145 7.36 11.49 5.63
N LEU A 146 8.12 10.51 5.11
CA LEU A 146 9.57 10.40 5.29
C LEU A 146 10.38 11.52 4.62
N GLN A 147 9.78 12.40 3.81
CA GLN A 147 10.42 13.63 3.34
C GLN A 147 10.74 14.61 4.47
N ASN A 148 10.09 14.48 5.64
CA ASN A 148 10.40 15.23 6.85
C ASN A 148 10.38 14.29 8.08
N THR A 149 11.52 14.16 8.76
CA THR A 149 11.70 13.22 9.85
C THR A 149 10.82 13.54 11.07
N ASP A 150 10.68 14.83 11.43
CA ASP A 150 9.86 15.23 12.58
C ASP A 150 8.36 14.95 12.34
N MET A 151 7.89 15.17 11.12
CA MET A 151 6.52 14.84 10.71
C MET A 151 6.30 13.33 10.70
N ALA A 152 7.29 12.57 10.22
CA ALA A 152 7.25 11.11 10.20
C ALA A 152 7.17 10.52 11.63
N LEU A 153 7.94 11.05 12.57
CA LEU A 153 7.90 10.63 13.98
C LEU A 153 6.53 10.89 14.62
N LYS A 154 5.96 12.08 14.40
CA LYS A 154 4.62 12.42 14.92
C LYS A 154 3.54 11.49 14.36
N GLU A 155 3.58 11.22 13.07
CA GLU A 155 2.60 10.34 12.44
C GLU A 155 2.82 8.89 12.87
N LEU A 156 4.06 8.43 13.05
CA LEU A 156 4.38 7.11 13.57
C LEU A 156 3.79 6.91 14.97
N ASP A 157 3.98 7.88 15.87
CA ASP A 157 3.40 7.83 17.22
C ASP A 157 1.87 7.80 17.19
N ARG A 158 1.24 8.54 16.27
CA ARG A 158 -0.22 8.51 16.07
C ARG A 158 -0.69 7.15 15.58
N LEU A 159 0.00 6.57 14.59
CA LEU A 159 -0.36 5.26 14.04
C LEU A 159 -0.40 4.17 15.11
N ILE A 160 0.63 4.09 15.92
CA ILE A 160 0.78 3.03 16.91
C ILE A 160 -0.02 3.33 18.17
N GLY A 161 0.05 4.57 18.67
CA GLY A 161 -0.57 4.96 19.93
C GLY A 161 -2.07 5.23 19.87
N GLU A 162 -2.55 5.82 18.77
CA GLU A 162 -3.95 6.24 18.65
C GLU A 162 -4.75 5.33 17.71
N LEU A 163 -4.20 4.98 16.54
CA LEU A 163 -4.90 4.15 15.55
C LEU A 163 -4.73 2.64 15.77
N GLY A 164 -3.81 2.23 16.64
CA GLY A 164 -3.59 0.83 17.01
C GLY A 164 -3.00 -0.04 15.89
N PHE A 165 -2.31 0.59 14.92
CA PHE A 165 -1.67 -0.12 13.83
C PHE A 165 -0.55 -1.05 14.34
N LYS A 166 -0.24 -2.07 13.55
CA LYS A 166 0.74 -3.10 13.95
C LYS A 166 2.11 -2.90 13.29
N GLY A 167 2.23 -1.92 12.42
CA GLY A 167 3.47 -1.59 11.72
C GLY A 167 3.22 -0.56 10.63
N ILE A 168 4.20 -0.41 9.77
CA ILE A 168 4.15 0.57 8.67
C ILE A 168 4.63 -0.05 7.35
N GLN A 169 4.16 0.54 6.24
CA GLN A 169 4.73 0.34 4.91
C GLN A 169 5.44 1.61 4.47
N ILE A 170 6.67 1.47 4.00
CA ILE A 170 7.47 2.56 3.43
C ILE A 170 8.05 2.15 2.08
N GLY A 171 8.37 3.15 1.26
CA GLY A 171 9.07 2.94 -0.01
C GLY A 171 10.54 2.56 0.20
N ALA A 172 11.13 1.92 -0.79
CA ALA A 172 12.56 1.58 -0.78
C ALA A 172 13.47 2.79 -1.03
N GLN A 173 12.90 3.95 -1.38
CA GLN A 173 13.61 5.20 -1.62
C GLN A 173 12.70 6.39 -1.28
N ILE A 174 13.27 7.49 -0.78
CA ILE A 174 12.54 8.70 -0.39
C ILE A 174 13.05 9.86 -1.26
N GLY A 175 12.36 10.12 -2.38
CA GLY A 175 12.85 11.10 -3.34
C GLY A 175 14.26 10.76 -3.82
N LYS A 176 15.25 11.57 -3.46
CA LYS A 176 16.68 11.33 -3.77
C LYS A 176 17.47 10.65 -2.66
N ASP A 177 16.87 10.51 -1.48
CA ASP A 177 17.54 9.97 -0.31
C ASP A 177 17.45 8.44 -0.27
N GLU A 178 18.52 7.84 0.20
CA GLU A 178 18.55 6.43 0.59
C GLU A 178 17.93 6.26 1.99
N LEU A 179 17.45 5.06 2.28
CA LEU A 179 16.94 4.72 3.61
C LEU A 179 18.02 4.80 4.70
N SER A 180 19.29 4.80 4.33
CA SER A 180 20.45 5.00 5.22
C SER A 180 20.82 6.47 5.46
N ALA A 181 20.04 7.43 4.99
CA ALA A 181 20.31 8.84 5.20
C ALA A 181 20.34 9.17 6.70
N GLU A 182 21.39 9.87 7.17
CA GLU A 182 21.62 10.21 8.58
C GLU A 182 20.41 10.90 9.23
N ARG A 183 19.69 11.72 8.48
CA ARG A 183 18.47 12.38 8.97
C ARG A 183 17.36 11.43 9.41
N LEU A 184 17.39 10.17 8.96
CA LEU A 184 16.38 9.14 9.29
C LEU A 184 16.76 8.33 10.54
N GLU A 185 17.93 8.53 11.10
CA GLU A 185 18.36 7.80 12.31
C GLU A 185 17.36 7.91 13.48
N PRO A 186 16.79 9.09 13.80
CA PRO A 186 15.77 9.19 14.85
C PRO A 186 14.50 8.39 14.55
N PHE A 187 14.13 8.29 13.25
CA PHE A 187 12.98 7.50 12.83
C PHE A 187 13.23 6.00 13.02
N TRP A 188 14.40 5.50 12.63
CA TRP A 188 14.76 4.10 12.84
C TRP A 188 14.83 3.74 14.33
N ALA A 189 15.45 4.60 15.15
CA ALA A 189 15.50 4.42 16.59
C ALA A 189 14.09 4.33 17.19
N ARG A 190 13.16 5.17 16.71
CA ARG A 190 11.77 5.13 17.19
C ARG A 190 11.03 3.88 16.76
N CYS A 191 11.25 3.38 15.55
CA CYS A 191 10.68 2.10 15.11
C CYS A 191 11.18 0.93 15.97
N GLU A 192 12.46 0.93 16.33
CA GLU A 192 13.06 -0.07 17.22
C GLU A 192 12.45 0.00 18.63
N GLU A 193 12.32 1.19 19.22
CA GLU A 193 11.67 1.38 20.53
C GLU A 193 10.21 0.88 20.55
N LEU A 194 9.49 1.04 19.45
CA LEU A 194 8.10 0.60 19.30
C LEU A 194 7.97 -0.90 18.97
N ASP A 195 9.08 -1.57 18.67
CA ASP A 195 9.16 -2.98 18.27
C ASP A 195 8.15 -3.33 17.15
N ILE A 196 8.12 -2.52 16.09
CA ILE A 196 7.15 -2.65 15.00
C ILE A 196 7.78 -3.21 13.71
N PRO A 197 7.06 -4.06 12.95
CA PRO A 197 7.49 -4.49 11.63
C PRO A 197 7.39 -3.34 10.63
N ILE A 198 8.35 -3.31 9.70
CA ILE A 198 8.39 -2.37 8.58
C ILE A 198 8.34 -3.17 7.29
N LEU A 199 7.29 -2.96 6.49
CA LEU A 199 7.19 -3.49 5.14
C LEU A 199 7.87 -2.51 4.17
N LEU A 200 9.04 -2.91 3.66
CA LEU A 200 9.72 -2.18 2.58
C LEU A 200 9.09 -2.55 1.24
N HIS A 201 8.40 -1.60 0.63
CA HIS A 201 7.76 -1.81 -0.66
C HIS A 201 8.57 -1.18 -1.79
N PRO A 202 8.97 -1.95 -2.82
CA PRO A 202 9.60 -1.37 -3.99
C PRO A 202 8.60 -0.46 -4.71
N THR A 203 8.85 0.82 -4.71
CA THR A 203 8.20 1.79 -5.59
C THR A 203 9.04 1.89 -6.85
N SER A 204 8.38 2.09 -8.01
CA SER A 204 8.98 2.10 -9.34
C SER A 204 10.45 2.52 -9.34
N PHE A 205 11.30 1.53 -9.41
CA PHE A 205 12.74 1.71 -9.39
C PHE A 205 13.22 1.99 -10.81
N ALA A 206 13.22 3.23 -11.18
CA ALA A 206 13.91 3.69 -12.37
C ALA A 206 14.76 4.87 -11.95
N SER A 207 15.99 4.61 -11.61
CA SER A 207 16.93 5.65 -11.28
C SER A 207 17.90 5.83 -12.44
N ASP A 208 18.24 7.08 -12.74
CA ASP A 208 19.33 7.43 -13.66
C ASP A 208 20.70 6.82 -13.22
N ARG A 209 20.74 6.12 -12.08
CA ARG A 209 21.91 5.38 -11.58
C ARG A 209 22.24 4.14 -12.37
N PHE A 210 21.29 3.59 -13.13
CA PHE A 210 21.49 2.37 -13.90
C PHE A 210 21.53 2.60 -15.41
N GLY A 211 21.70 3.85 -15.85
CA GLY A 211 22.00 4.26 -17.23
C GLY A 211 20.81 4.29 -18.15
#